data_2c136a9f422d07dcb22a50f33a59141b
#
_entry.id   2c136a9f422d07dcb22a50f33a59141b
#
_cell.length_a   1.000
_cell.length_b   1.000
_cell.length_c   1.000
_cell.angle_alpha   90.00
_cell.angle_beta   90.00
_cell.angle_gamma   90.00
#
_symmetry.space_group_name_H-M   'P 1'
#
loop_
_entity.id
_entity.type
_entity.pdbx_description
1 polymer ?
#
loop_
_entity_poly.entity_id
_entity_poly.type
_entity_poly.pdbx_seq_one_letter_code
_entity_poly.pdbx_strand_id
1 'polypeptide(L)'
;MLSDLGYDSLIIARRDNFAWLTCGGRAVVMYTVQTSPVLLVVTPNRKYAVGYTIDVPRTMDDELAGLGYDPIALPMFGKTPEEMAVELATGRVAADESILGVPAINAAIRRLHEPYTPEEMQRYATVCRESGQILRHLADWVEPGMTERRVCAHMWEMYFEQGFEGCCMFVGSDDRIRRYRHAVPSDKPIEKAVLLAPCCSKWGLHAPNSRLVYFGEPPEDIRR
;
A
#
# COMPACT_ATOMS: atom_id res chain seq x y z
N MET A 1 -19.68 -4.67 15.61
CA MET A 1 -18.26 -4.24 15.63
C MET A 1 -18.08 -2.76 15.94
N LEU A 2 -18.46 -1.81 15.07
CA LEU A 2 -18.36 -0.38 15.38
C LEU A 2 -19.21 -0.03 16.63
N SER A 3 -20.40 -0.60 16.72
CA SER A 3 -21.28 -0.56 17.89
C SER A 3 -20.64 -1.13 19.16
N ASP A 4 -19.83 -2.18 19.06
CA ASP A 4 -19.15 -2.80 20.21
C ASP A 4 -18.05 -1.88 20.79
N LEU A 5 -17.49 -1.04 19.93
CA LEU A 5 -16.57 0.05 20.31
C LEU A 5 -17.32 1.31 20.77
N GLY A 6 -18.65 1.27 20.69
CA GLY A 6 -19.53 2.34 21.09
C GLY A 6 -19.58 3.53 20.14
N TYR A 7 -19.35 3.32 18.84
CA TYR A 7 -19.46 4.34 17.80
C TYR A 7 -20.57 3.98 16.79
N ASP A 8 -21.17 5.01 16.22
CA ASP A 8 -22.24 4.87 15.23
C ASP A 8 -21.73 5.11 13.81
N SER A 9 -20.72 5.97 13.65
CA SER A 9 -20.15 6.31 12.36
C SER A 9 -18.62 6.22 12.37
N LEU A 10 -18.03 5.93 11.20
CA LEU A 10 -16.61 5.81 10.97
C LEU A 10 -16.18 6.63 9.77
N ILE A 11 -15.14 7.45 9.93
CA ILE A 11 -14.47 8.16 8.86
C ILE A 11 -13.14 7.46 8.59
N ILE A 12 -12.93 7.06 7.34
CA ILE A 12 -11.67 6.46 6.86
C ILE A 12 -10.94 7.48 5.99
N ALA A 13 -9.78 7.88 6.44
CA ALA A 13 -8.89 8.81 5.75
C ALA A 13 -7.58 8.14 5.29
N ARG A 14 -7.20 7.02 5.90
CA ARG A 14 -5.95 6.33 5.58
C ARG A 14 -6.12 5.38 4.41
N ARG A 15 -5.11 5.36 3.53
CA ARG A 15 -5.08 4.50 2.34
C ARG A 15 -5.08 3.00 2.66
N ASP A 16 -4.40 2.58 3.73
CA ASP A 16 -4.38 1.18 4.16
C ASP A 16 -5.78 0.69 4.58
N ASN A 17 -6.51 1.50 5.35
CA ASN A 17 -7.88 1.19 5.75
C ASN A 17 -8.89 1.36 4.61
N PHE A 18 -8.65 2.32 3.69
CA PHE A 18 -9.43 2.44 2.45
C PHE A 18 -9.33 1.14 1.64
N ALA A 19 -8.11 0.66 1.39
CA ALA A 19 -7.89 -0.57 0.65
C ALA A 19 -8.56 -1.79 1.30
N TRP A 20 -8.50 -1.89 2.62
CA TRP A 20 -9.18 -2.95 3.36
C TRP A 20 -10.70 -2.87 3.21
N LEU A 21 -11.29 -1.70 3.45
CA LEU A 21 -12.75 -1.51 3.44
C LEU A 21 -13.36 -1.65 2.04
N THR A 22 -12.59 -1.40 0.99
CA THR A 22 -13.02 -1.46 -0.42
C THR A 22 -12.55 -2.72 -1.15
N CYS A 23 -11.95 -3.66 -0.42
CA CYS A 23 -11.39 -4.89 -1.00
C CYS A 23 -10.30 -4.67 -2.04
N GLY A 24 -9.50 -3.61 -1.89
CA GLY A 24 -8.30 -3.39 -2.69
C GLY A 24 -8.26 -2.09 -3.48
N GLY A 25 -9.14 -1.15 -3.20
CA GLY A 25 -9.06 0.20 -3.75
C GLY A 25 -7.75 0.88 -3.33
N ARG A 26 -7.21 1.71 -4.20
CA ARG A 26 -5.87 2.30 -4.03
C ARG A 26 -5.90 3.68 -3.40
N ALA A 27 -6.93 4.47 -3.73
CA ALA A 27 -7.13 5.85 -3.26
C ALA A 27 -5.83 6.67 -3.27
N VAL A 28 -5.12 6.64 -4.40
CA VAL A 28 -3.80 7.25 -4.53
C VAL A 28 -3.79 8.38 -5.53
N VAL A 29 -3.19 9.50 -5.11
CA VAL A 29 -2.71 10.58 -5.98
C VAL A 29 -1.21 10.74 -5.75
N MET A 30 -0.79 10.79 -4.49
CA MET A 30 0.61 10.88 -4.11
C MET A 30 1.05 9.62 -3.35
N TYR A 31 2.07 8.93 -3.85
CA TYR A 31 2.60 7.71 -3.22
C TYR A 31 3.31 7.96 -1.89
N THR A 32 3.72 9.19 -1.63
CA THR A 32 4.49 9.58 -0.44
C THR A 32 3.64 9.88 0.79
N VAL A 33 2.30 9.95 0.64
CA VAL A 33 1.38 10.22 1.75
C VAL A 33 0.53 9.00 2.08
N GLN A 34 0.15 8.88 3.34
CA GLN A 34 -0.68 7.79 3.83
C GLN A 34 -2.18 8.11 3.77
N THR A 35 -2.52 9.38 3.60
CA THR A 35 -3.91 9.83 3.49
C THR A 35 -4.47 9.64 2.10
N SER A 36 -5.73 9.25 2.04
CA SER A 36 -6.52 9.14 0.81
C SER A 36 -7.00 10.53 0.35
N PRO A 37 -7.03 10.82 -0.95
CA PRO A 37 -7.65 12.03 -1.48
C PRO A 37 -9.18 12.03 -1.36
N VAL A 38 -9.78 10.85 -1.13
CA VAL A 38 -11.22 10.67 -0.92
C VAL A 38 -11.44 9.95 0.39
N LEU A 39 -12.15 10.58 1.31
CA LEU A 39 -12.54 10.01 2.59
C LEU A 39 -13.76 9.10 2.42
N LEU A 40 -13.78 7.98 3.13
CA LEU A 40 -14.98 7.18 3.22
C LEU A 40 -15.69 7.46 4.54
N VAL A 41 -16.99 7.71 4.49
CA VAL A 41 -17.82 7.89 5.67
C VAL A 41 -18.85 6.75 5.71
N VAL A 42 -18.80 5.96 6.76
CA VAL A 42 -19.73 4.86 6.99
C VAL A 42 -20.62 5.22 8.16
N THR A 43 -21.93 5.26 7.92
CA THR A 43 -22.97 5.49 8.93
C THR A 43 -23.86 4.25 9.04
N PRO A 44 -24.78 4.15 10.00
CA PRO A 44 -25.69 3.03 10.10
C PRO A 44 -26.52 2.76 8.84
N ASN A 45 -26.81 3.79 8.06
CA ASN A 45 -27.76 3.70 6.95
C ASN A 45 -27.14 3.99 5.58
N ARG A 46 -25.99 4.66 5.52
CA ARG A 46 -25.38 5.15 4.28
C ARG A 46 -23.86 5.07 4.31
N LYS A 47 -23.26 5.03 3.12
CA LYS A 47 -21.82 5.14 2.89
C LYS A 47 -21.58 6.27 1.90
N TYR A 48 -20.60 7.13 2.22
CA TYR A 48 -20.26 8.26 1.37
C TYR A 48 -18.79 8.21 0.98
N ALA A 49 -18.49 8.66 -0.24
CA ALA A 49 -17.14 8.94 -0.72
C ALA A 49 -17.00 10.45 -0.86
N VAL A 50 -16.21 11.06 0.01
CA VAL A 50 -16.11 12.52 0.16
C VAL A 50 -14.74 13.01 -0.27
N GLY A 51 -14.68 13.92 -1.21
CA GLY A 51 -13.43 14.48 -1.70
C GLY A 51 -13.66 15.67 -2.61
N TYR A 52 -12.61 16.13 -3.25
CA TYR A 52 -12.75 17.20 -4.23
C TYR A 52 -13.23 16.67 -5.59
N THR A 53 -13.80 17.56 -6.40
CA THR A 53 -14.31 17.26 -7.75
C THR A 53 -13.25 16.67 -8.69
N ILE A 54 -11.98 16.88 -8.41
CA ILE A 54 -10.86 16.35 -9.20
C ILE A 54 -10.57 14.87 -8.92
N ASP A 55 -10.93 14.35 -7.75
CA ASP A 55 -10.57 12.99 -7.33
C ASP A 55 -11.77 12.05 -7.19
N VAL A 56 -12.93 12.56 -6.77
CA VAL A 56 -14.12 11.73 -6.52
C VAL A 56 -14.58 10.98 -7.77
N PRO A 57 -14.70 11.58 -8.97
CA PRO A 57 -15.18 10.84 -10.14
C PRO A 57 -14.33 9.61 -10.46
N ARG A 58 -13.00 9.77 -10.56
CA ARG A 58 -12.08 8.65 -10.82
C ARG A 58 -12.18 7.57 -9.72
N THR A 59 -12.21 7.98 -8.46
CA THR A 59 -12.28 7.04 -7.34
C THR A 59 -13.60 6.26 -7.38
N MET A 60 -14.71 6.90 -7.75
CA MET A 60 -15.99 6.22 -7.89
C MET A 60 -16.00 5.21 -9.04
N ASP A 61 -15.45 5.58 -10.19
CA ASP A 61 -15.47 4.75 -11.39
C ASP A 61 -14.50 3.56 -11.28
N ASP A 62 -13.27 3.81 -10.81
CA ASP A 62 -12.18 2.83 -10.84
C ASP A 62 -12.13 1.96 -9.58
N GLU A 63 -12.56 2.48 -8.42
CA GLU A 63 -12.25 1.86 -7.13
C GLU A 63 -13.49 1.55 -6.27
N LEU A 64 -14.57 2.29 -6.42
CA LEU A 64 -15.79 2.16 -5.60
C LEU A 64 -17.01 1.66 -6.39
N ALA A 65 -16.86 1.37 -7.66
CA ALA A 65 -17.94 0.90 -8.51
C ALA A 65 -18.64 -0.34 -7.90
N GLY A 66 -19.97 -0.27 -7.75
CA GLY A 66 -20.78 -1.35 -7.20
C GLY A 66 -20.68 -1.54 -5.69
N LEU A 67 -19.87 -0.76 -4.97
CA LEU A 67 -19.74 -0.87 -3.51
C LEU A 67 -20.79 -0.06 -2.73
N GLY A 68 -21.66 0.68 -3.42
CA GLY A 68 -22.80 1.38 -2.83
C GLY A 68 -22.39 2.60 -1.98
N TYR A 69 -21.39 3.35 -2.42
CA TYR A 69 -21.03 4.65 -1.87
C TYR A 69 -21.74 5.77 -2.62
N ASP A 70 -22.26 6.75 -1.88
CA ASP A 70 -22.81 7.98 -2.44
C ASP A 70 -21.68 9.00 -2.63
N PRO A 71 -21.42 9.54 -3.84
CA PRO A 71 -20.33 10.49 -4.09
C PRO A 71 -20.68 11.89 -3.56
N ILE A 72 -19.76 12.50 -2.84
CA ILE A 72 -19.82 13.90 -2.41
C ILE A 72 -18.57 14.61 -2.93
N ALA A 73 -18.73 15.26 -4.08
CA ALA A 73 -17.65 15.98 -4.77
C ALA A 73 -17.70 17.48 -4.46
N LEU A 74 -16.71 17.97 -3.74
CA LEU A 74 -16.63 19.38 -3.30
C LEU A 74 -15.79 20.21 -4.29
N PRO A 75 -16.12 21.49 -4.47
CA PRO A 75 -15.24 22.41 -5.17
C PRO A 75 -13.94 22.58 -4.37
N MET A 76 -12.84 22.95 -5.10
CA MET A 76 -11.53 23.14 -4.48
C MET A 76 -11.47 24.29 -3.46
N PHE A 77 -12.48 25.13 -3.42
CA PHE A 77 -12.59 26.26 -2.50
C PHE A 77 -13.85 26.13 -1.66
N GLY A 78 -13.75 26.51 -0.41
CA GLY A 78 -14.85 26.45 0.55
C GLY A 78 -14.64 25.34 1.58
N LYS A 79 -15.65 24.52 1.81
CA LYS A 79 -15.63 23.44 2.79
C LYS A 79 -14.63 22.34 2.40
N THR A 80 -13.87 21.86 3.37
CA THR A 80 -12.93 20.76 3.16
C THR A 80 -13.62 19.40 3.18
N PRO A 81 -13.01 18.36 2.61
CA PRO A 81 -13.52 16.99 2.71
C PRO A 81 -13.70 16.51 4.15
N GLU A 82 -12.81 16.91 5.06
CA GLU A 82 -12.86 16.56 6.47
C GLU A 82 -14.06 17.21 7.16
N GLU A 83 -14.34 18.48 6.91
CA GLU A 83 -15.52 19.18 7.45
C GLU A 83 -16.81 18.52 6.95
N MET A 84 -16.89 18.19 5.67
CA MET A 84 -18.05 17.53 5.09
C MET A 84 -18.20 16.09 5.64
N ALA A 85 -17.11 15.35 5.83
CA ALA A 85 -17.14 14.01 6.39
C ALA A 85 -17.71 14.01 7.82
N VAL A 86 -17.32 14.99 8.63
CA VAL A 86 -17.85 15.15 9.99
C VAL A 86 -19.35 15.52 9.97
N GLU A 87 -19.77 16.37 9.04
CA GLU A 87 -21.21 16.72 8.93
C GLU A 87 -22.10 15.55 8.50
N LEU A 88 -21.60 14.68 7.63
CA LEU A 88 -22.35 13.52 7.14
C LEU A 88 -22.42 12.39 8.18
N ALA A 89 -21.44 12.35 9.07
CA ALA A 89 -21.41 11.35 10.14
C ALA A 89 -22.53 11.60 11.16
N THR A 90 -23.08 10.53 11.70
CA THR A 90 -24.20 10.58 12.63
C THR A 90 -23.86 9.87 13.95
N GLY A 91 -24.45 10.31 15.06
CA GLY A 91 -24.24 9.72 16.37
C GLY A 91 -22.83 9.94 16.91
N ARG A 92 -22.26 8.94 17.58
CA ARG A 92 -20.86 8.98 18.04
C ARG A 92 -19.94 8.59 16.91
N VAL A 93 -19.05 9.50 16.54
CA VAL A 93 -18.18 9.39 15.38
C VAL A 93 -16.77 9.00 15.83
N ALA A 94 -16.14 8.08 15.09
CA ALA A 94 -14.73 7.78 15.16
C ALA A 94 -14.06 7.93 13.79
N ALA A 95 -12.75 8.06 13.76
CA ALA A 95 -11.97 8.06 12.53
C ALA A 95 -10.74 7.15 12.67
N ASP A 96 -10.12 6.80 11.56
CA ASP A 96 -8.86 6.05 11.57
C ASP A 96 -7.65 6.97 11.79
N GLU A 97 -7.82 8.27 11.62
CA GLU A 97 -6.81 9.30 11.86
C GLU A 97 -7.46 10.49 12.59
N SER A 98 -6.66 11.38 13.17
CA SER A 98 -7.19 12.57 13.85
C SER A 98 -7.79 13.55 12.83
N ILE A 99 -9.10 13.75 12.88
CA ILE A 99 -9.85 14.62 11.97
C ILE A 99 -10.71 15.56 12.81
N LEU A 100 -10.41 16.85 12.80
CA LEU A 100 -11.24 17.91 13.43
C LEU A 100 -11.75 17.58 14.83
N GLY A 101 -10.92 16.95 15.66
CA GLY A 101 -11.28 16.55 17.01
C GLY A 101 -12.06 15.23 17.14
N VAL A 102 -12.35 14.54 16.05
CA VAL A 102 -12.92 13.20 16.05
C VAL A 102 -11.89 12.21 16.62
N PRO A 103 -12.28 11.31 17.56
CA PRO A 103 -11.38 10.33 18.12
C PRO A 103 -10.78 9.39 17.08
N ALA A 104 -9.44 9.22 17.08
CA ALA A 104 -8.75 8.27 16.23
C ALA A 104 -8.71 6.87 16.86
N ILE A 105 -9.26 5.88 16.18
CA ILE A 105 -9.34 4.49 16.64
C ILE A 105 -8.58 3.49 15.75
N ASN A 106 -7.55 3.95 15.04
CA ASN A 106 -6.81 3.11 14.09
C ASN A 106 -6.30 1.79 14.70
N ALA A 107 -5.86 1.80 15.95
CA ALA A 107 -5.43 0.58 16.63
C ALA A 107 -6.55 -0.46 16.77
N ALA A 108 -7.79 -0.04 16.97
CA ALA A 108 -8.95 -0.93 17.00
C ALA A 108 -9.29 -1.44 15.60
N ILE A 109 -9.25 -0.58 14.59
CA ILE A 109 -9.48 -0.95 13.18
C ILE A 109 -8.46 -1.99 12.74
N ARG A 110 -7.17 -1.81 13.04
CA ARG A 110 -6.11 -2.77 12.68
C ARG A 110 -6.33 -4.16 13.26
N ARG A 111 -6.91 -4.29 14.45
CA ARG A 111 -7.27 -5.61 15.02
C ARG A 111 -8.32 -6.35 14.19
N LEU A 112 -9.09 -5.64 13.39
CA LEU A 112 -10.09 -6.23 12.50
C LEU A 112 -9.46 -6.78 11.23
N HIS A 113 -8.28 -6.29 10.87
CA HIS A 113 -7.49 -6.80 9.75
C HIS A 113 -6.75 -8.10 10.11
N GLU A 114 -6.58 -8.41 11.39
CA GLU A 114 -5.78 -9.57 11.85
C GLU A 114 -6.34 -10.93 11.40
N PRO A 115 -7.66 -11.20 11.51
CA PRO A 115 -8.22 -12.41 10.94
C PRO A 115 -8.54 -12.21 9.46
N TYR A 116 -7.72 -12.76 8.58
CA TYR A 116 -8.04 -12.79 7.15
C TYR A 116 -9.24 -13.68 6.85
N THR A 117 -10.14 -13.21 6.00
CA THR A 117 -11.18 -14.05 5.41
C THR A 117 -10.57 -15.04 4.41
N PRO A 118 -11.27 -16.15 4.04
CA PRO A 118 -10.80 -17.06 3.00
C PRO A 118 -10.49 -16.34 1.67
N GLU A 119 -11.26 -15.34 1.28
CA GLU A 119 -11.09 -14.57 0.07
C GLU A 119 -9.85 -13.65 0.15
N GLU A 120 -9.60 -13.05 1.31
CA GLU A 120 -8.38 -12.27 1.55
C GLU A 120 -7.15 -13.16 1.53
N MET A 121 -7.21 -14.35 2.10
CA MET A 121 -6.12 -15.35 2.03
C MET A 121 -5.80 -15.74 0.59
N GLN A 122 -6.81 -15.94 -0.26
CA GLN A 122 -6.60 -16.24 -1.68
C GLN A 122 -5.95 -15.08 -2.42
N ARG A 123 -6.40 -13.85 -2.17
CA ARG A 123 -5.77 -12.63 -2.74
C ARG A 123 -4.34 -12.49 -2.25
N TYR A 124 -4.09 -12.69 -0.97
CA TYR A 124 -2.75 -12.60 -0.39
C TYR A 124 -1.80 -13.67 -1.00
N ALA A 125 -2.26 -14.90 -1.12
CA ALA A 125 -1.49 -15.96 -1.79
C ALA A 125 -1.15 -15.60 -3.25
N THR A 126 -2.08 -14.93 -3.96
CA THR A 126 -1.84 -14.43 -5.32
C THR A 126 -0.78 -13.34 -5.33
N VAL A 127 -0.89 -12.35 -4.46
CA VAL A 127 0.08 -11.26 -4.31
C VAL A 127 1.49 -11.80 -4.02
N CYS A 128 1.61 -12.75 -3.08
CA CYS A 128 2.89 -13.37 -2.74
C CYS A 128 3.48 -14.16 -3.91
N ARG A 129 2.65 -14.92 -4.63
CA ARG A 129 3.10 -15.71 -5.79
C ARG A 129 3.58 -14.82 -6.93
N GLU A 130 2.83 -13.80 -7.30
CA GLU A 130 3.19 -12.83 -8.34
C GLU A 130 4.48 -12.10 -7.99
N SER A 131 4.58 -11.58 -6.76
CA SER A 131 5.80 -10.92 -6.28
C SER A 131 7.01 -11.86 -6.31
N GLY A 132 6.84 -13.13 -5.93
CA GLY A 132 7.90 -14.15 -6.00
C GLY A 132 8.33 -14.47 -7.44
N GLN A 133 7.41 -14.47 -8.39
CA GLN A 133 7.71 -14.66 -9.82
C GLN A 133 8.49 -13.48 -10.40
N ILE A 134 8.06 -12.26 -10.11
CA ILE A 134 8.77 -11.05 -10.53
C ILE A 134 10.21 -11.07 -10.00
N LEU A 135 10.38 -11.37 -8.72
CA LEU A 135 11.69 -11.38 -8.09
C LEU A 135 12.60 -12.49 -8.66
N ARG A 136 12.02 -13.61 -9.10
CA ARG A 136 12.77 -14.67 -9.80
C ARG A 136 13.25 -14.17 -11.16
N HIS A 137 12.37 -13.60 -11.99
CA HIS A 137 12.74 -13.07 -13.29
C HIS A 137 13.81 -11.98 -13.17
N LEU A 138 13.70 -11.10 -12.16
CA LEU A 138 14.71 -10.09 -11.89
C LEU A 138 16.06 -10.72 -11.51
N ALA A 139 16.04 -11.78 -10.71
CA ALA A 139 17.26 -12.50 -10.31
C ALA A 139 17.95 -13.20 -11.50
N ASP A 140 17.15 -13.69 -12.46
CA ASP A 140 17.66 -14.31 -13.68
C ASP A 140 18.19 -13.26 -14.70
N TRP A 141 17.67 -12.02 -14.64
CA TRP A 141 18.03 -10.93 -15.54
C TRP A 141 19.28 -10.14 -15.11
N VAL A 142 19.54 -10.04 -13.81
CA VAL A 142 20.62 -9.21 -13.28
C VAL A 142 21.98 -9.79 -13.62
N GLU A 143 22.92 -8.91 -14.05
CA GLU A 143 24.26 -9.29 -14.45
C GLU A 143 25.34 -8.45 -13.74
N PRO A 144 26.57 -8.97 -13.57
CA PRO A 144 27.70 -8.18 -13.10
C PRO A 144 27.95 -6.97 -14.02
N GLY A 145 28.36 -5.86 -13.43
CA GLY A 145 28.55 -4.59 -14.12
C GLY A 145 27.32 -3.70 -14.19
N MET A 146 26.12 -4.22 -13.99
CA MET A 146 24.92 -3.39 -13.81
C MET A 146 25.04 -2.59 -12.51
N THR A 147 24.53 -1.35 -12.50
CA THR A 147 24.49 -0.57 -11.26
C THR A 147 23.28 -0.95 -10.41
N GLU A 148 23.41 -0.80 -9.08
CA GLU A 148 22.29 -1.00 -8.15
C GLU A 148 21.06 -0.18 -8.59
N ARG A 149 21.26 1.05 -9.05
CA ARG A 149 20.19 1.96 -9.53
C ARG A 149 19.50 1.41 -10.79
N ARG A 150 20.28 0.86 -11.75
CA ARG A 150 19.69 0.25 -12.96
C ARG A 150 18.81 -0.94 -12.61
N VAL A 151 19.29 -1.79 -11.72
CA VAL A 151 18.55 -2.98 -11.25
C VAL A 151 17.29 -2.54 -10.50
N CYS A 152 17.39 -1.54 -9.64
CA CYS A 152 16.24 -0.99 -8.93
C CYS A 152 15.19 -0.39 -9.88
N ALA A 153 15.61 0.33 -10.92
CA ALA A 153 14.71 0.90 -11.91
C ALA A 153 13.92 -0.18 -12.63
N HIS A 154 14.58 -1.27 -13.05
CA HIS A 154 13.91 -2.40 -13.70
C HIS A 154 13.00 -3.16 -12.71
N MET A 155 13.38 -3.26 -11.44
CA MET A 155 12.51 -3.82 -10.40
C MET A 155 11.22 -3.00 -10.24
N TRP A 156 11.31 -1.66 -10.23
CA TRP A 156 10.13 -0.78 -10.21
C TRP A 156 9.22 -1.02 -11.40
N GLU A 157 9.79 -1.07 -12.62
CA GLU A 157 9.07 -1.33 -13.86
C GLU A 157 8.27 -2.63 -13.77
N MET A 158 8.92 -3.76 -13.47
CA MET A 158 8.29 -5.08 -13.40
C MET A 158 7.16 -5.16 -12.37
N TYR A 159 7.34 -4.58 -11.18
CA TYR A 159 6.30 -4.57 -10.16
C TYR A 159 5.14 -3.67 -10.54
N PHE A 160 5.43 -2.48 -11.09
CA PHE A 160 4.40 -1.53 -11.48
C PHE A 160 3.53 -2.02 -12.63
N GLU A 161 4.12 -2.68 -13.64
CA GLU A 161 3.38 -3.31 -14.75
C GLU A 161 2.39 -4.38 -14.29
N GLN A 162 2.70 -5.05 -13.18
CA GLN A 162 1.81 -6.05 -12.57
C GLN A 162 0.79 -5.44 -11.59
N GLY A 163 0.70 -4.12 -11.52
CA GLY A 163 -0.25 -3.40 -10.67
C GLY A 163 0.14 -3.33 -9.19
N PHE A 164 1.42 -3.56 -8.87
CA PHE A 164 1.93 -3.33 -7.52
C PHE A 164 2.28 -1.87 -7.30
N GLU A 165 2.13 -1.44 -6.05
CA GLU A 165 2.68 -0.20 -5.54
C GLU A 165 3.93 -0.49 -4.71
N GLY A 166 5.01 0.24 -4.96
CA GLY A 166 6.23 0.12 -4.18
C GLY A 166 6.14 0.88 -2.87
N CYS A 167 6.40 0.18 -1.76
CA CYS A 167 6.57 0.82 -0.47
C CYS A 167 8.04 1.15 -0.23
N CYS A 168 8.92 0.17 -0.47
CA CYS A 168 10.36 0.36 -0.51
C CYS A 168 11.00 -0.65 -1.46
N MET A 169 12.05 -0.20 -2.15
CA MET A 169 12.80 -0.98 -3.13
C MET A 169 14.28 -0.88 -2.83
N PHE A 170 14.83 -1.90 -2.19
CA PHE A 170 16.25 -1.92 -1.84
C PHE A 170 17.03 -2.83 -2.79
N VAL A 171 18.16 -2.32 -3.25
CA VAL A 171 19.17 -3.08 -3.99
C VAL A 171 20.52 -2.73 -3.40
N GLY A 172 21.20 -3.71 -2.86
CA GLY A 172 22.54 -3.55 -2.32
C GLY A 172 23.48 -4.59 -2.90
N SER A 173 24.71 -4.22 -3.19
CA SER A 173 25.69 -5.13 -3.78
C SER A 173 26.93 -5.31 -2.92
N ASP A 174 27.52 -6.48 -3.01
CA ASP A 174 28.82 -6.85 -2.47
C ASP A 174 28.97 -6.51 -0.96
N ASP A 175 29.93 -5.65 -0.60
CA ASP A 175 30.16 -5.22 0.79
C ASP A 175 28.97 -4.45 1.39
N ARG A 176 28.19 -3.77 0.56
CA ARG A 176 27.04 -2.99 1.02
C ARG A 176 25.93 -3.88 1.60
N ILE A 177 25.82 -5.14 1.16
CA ILE A 177 24.85 -6.12 1.70
C ILE A 177 25.10 -6.37 3.18
N ARG A 178 26.37 -6.46 3.60
CA ARG A 178 26.74 -6.69 5.00
C ARG A 178 26.72 -5.44 5.86
N ARG A 179 26.95 -4.27 5.24
CA ARG A 179 27.06 -2.99 5.95
C ARG A 179 25.72 -2.32 6.22
N TYR A 180 24.75 -2.51 5.33
CA TYR A 180 23.50 -1.78 5.37
C TYR A 180 22.29 -2.73 5.34
N ARG A 181 21.47 -2.64 6.39
CA ARG A 181 20.19 -3.36 6.38
C ARG A 181 19.25 -2.85 5.28
N HIS A 182 19.26 -1.57 5.03
CA HIS A 182 18.47 -0.91 3.98
C HIS A 182 19.42 -0.20 3.03
N ALA A 183 19.97 -0.97 2.09
CA ALA A 183 20.88 -0.43 1.08
C ALA A 183 20.08 0.33 0.03
N VAL A 184 20.05 1.67 0.15
CA VAL A 184 19.47 2.53 -0.87
C VAL A 184 20.31 2.41 -2.15
N PRO A 185 19.68 2.15 -3.32
CA PRO A 185 20.38 1.92 -4.57
C PRO A 185 21.27 3.08 -4.97
N SER A 186 22.50 2.76 -5.33
CA SER A 186 23.53 3.71 -5.77
C SER A 186 24.00 3.41 -7.20
N ASP A 187 24.94 4.21 -7.69
CA ASP A 187 25.56 3.99 -9.01
C ASP A 187 26.73 2.98 -8.95
N LYS A 188 26.91 2.30 -7.78
CA LYS A 188 27.90 1.24 -7.63
C LYS A 188 27.59 0.09 -8.58
N PRO A 189 28.55 -0.35 -9.41
CA PRO A 189 28.41 -1.57 -10.20
C PRO A 189 28.44 -2.81 -9.30
N ILE A 190 27.63 -3.80 -9.64
CA ILE A 190 27.59 -5.10 -9.00
C ILE A 190 28.77 -5.92 -9.47
N GLU A 191 29.53 -6.53 -8.56
CA GLU A 191 30.70 -7.34 -8.89
C GLU A 191 30.44 -8.83 -8.67
N LYS A 192 30.07 -9.22 -7.44
CA LYS A 192 29.95 -10.62 -7.03
C LYS A 192 28.58 -11.02 -6.51
N ALA A 193 27.89 -10.08 -5.85
CA ALA A 193 26.61 -10.41 -5.24
C ALA A 193 25.68 -9.20 -5.23
N VAL A 194 24.38 -9.47 -5.32
CA VAL A 194 23.34 -8.45 -5.17
C VAL A 194 22.18 -8.98 -4.35
N LEU A 195 21.73 -8.18 -3.40
CA LEU A 195 20.51 -8.39 -2.64
C LEU A 195 19.39 -7.54 -3.26
N LEU A 196 18.34 -8.20 -3.68
CA LEU A 196 17.11 -7.63 -4.19
C LEU A 196 16.06 -7.72 -3.08
N ALA A 197 15.58 -6.60 -2.57
CA ALA A 197 14.66 -6.60 -1.43
C ALA A 197 13.51 -5.62 -1.63
N PRO A 198 12.54 -5.97 -2.48
CA PRO A 198 11.29 -5.22 -2.62
C PRO A 198 10.36 -5.43 -1.43
N CYS A 199 9.67 -4.37 -1.04
CA CYS A 199 8.46 -4.45 -0.26
C CYS A 199 7.38 -3.72 -1.04
N CYS A 200 6.50 -4.47 -1.67
CA CYS A 200 5.45 -3.96 -2.54
C CYS A 200 4.09 -4.39 -2.05
N SER A 201 3.07 -3.63 -2.42
CA SER A 201 1.69 -3.96 -2.10
C SER A 201 0.84 -4.01 -3.35
N LYS A 202 -0.15 -4.87 -3.32
CA LYS A 202 -1.23 -4.94 -4.30
C LYS A 202 -2.53 -5.16 -3.54
N TRP A 203 -3.56 -4.39 -3.87
CA TRP A 203 -4.84 -4.41 -3.15
C TRP A 203 -4.72 -4.13 -1.64
N GLY A 204 -3.73 -3.32 -1.23
CA GLY A 204 -3.42 -3.06 0.17
C GLY A 204 -2.71 -4.19 0.92
N LEU A 205 -2.44 -5.32 0.25
CA LEU A 205 -1.74 -6.48 0.81
C LEU A 205 -0.24 -6.39 0.48
N HIS A 206 0.60 -6.45 1.50
CA HIS A 206 2.05 -6.31 1.38
C HIS A 206 2.74 -7.67 1.18
N ALA A 207 3.65 -7.74 0.23
CA ALA A 207 4.48 -8.92 -0.03
C ALA A 207 5.98 -8.57 0.12
N PRO A 208 6.50 -8.39 1.34
CA PRO A 208 7.93 -8.22 1.56
C PRO A 208 8.65 -9.54 1.27
N ASN A 209 9.60 -9.51 0.37
CA ASN A 209 10.46 -10.65 0.06
C ASN A 209 11.87 -10.18 -0.29
N SER A 210 12.80 -11.12 -0.40
CA SER A 210 14.16 -10.82 -0.82
C SER A 210 14.80 -11.99 -1.54
N ARG A 211 15.77 -11.67 -2.38
CA ARG A 211 16.59 -12.65 -3.09
C ARG A 211 18.04 -12.20 -3.10
N LEU A 212 18.93 -13.08 -2.70
CA LEU A 212 20.35 -12.90 -2.90
C LEU A 212 20.77 -13.64 -4.18
N VAL A 213 21.40 -12.91 -5.08
CA VAL A 213 22.03 -13.47 -6.29
C VAL A 213 23.54 -13.40 -6.11
N TYR A 214 24.22 -14.50 -6.37
CA TYR A 214 25.69 -14.58 -6.28
C TYR A 214 26.25 -15.06 -7.62
N PHE A 215 27.21 -14.32 -8.16
CA PHE A 215 27.85 -14.63 -9.43
C PHE A 215 29.11 -15.46 -9.18
N GLY A 216 29.11 -16.72 -9.64
CA GLY A 216 30.14 -17.71 -9.40
C GLY A 216 29.86 -18.58 -8.16
N GLU A 217 30.89 -19.11 -7.55
CA GLU A 217 30.77 -19.98 -6.38
C GLU A 217 30.53 -19.17 -5.09
N PRO A 218 29.36 -19.30 -4.46
CA PRO A 218 29.09 -18.59 -3.22
C PRO A 218 29.91 -19.17 -2.07
N PRO A 219 30.38 -18.36 -1.12
CA PRO A 219 31.01 -18.81 0.11
C PRO A 219 30.10 -19.77 0.90
N GLU A 220 30.73 -20.68 1.67
CA GLU A 220 29.98 -21.73 2.39
C GLU A 220 28.98 -21.17 3.41
N ASP A 221 29.29 -20.03 4.03
CA ASP A 221 28.43 -19.31 4.97
C ASP A 221 27.17 -18.69 4.32
N ILE A 222 27.18 -18.52 2.99
CA ILE A 222 26.03 -18.02 2.21
C ILE A 222 25.16 -19.17 1.68
N ARG A 223 25.70 -20.39 1.56
CA ARG A 223 24.96 -21.56 1.06
C ARG A 223 23.97 -22.17 2.07
N ARG A 224 24.03 -21.74 3.31
CA ARG A 224 23.15 -22.21 4.41
C ARG A 224 21.94 -21.33 4.57
#